data_fb445c3b648c90949295b868383bcac1
#
_entry.id   fb445c3b648c90949295b868383bcac1
#
_cell.length_a   1.000
_cell.length_b   1.000
_cell.length_c   1.000
_cell.angle_alpha   90.00
_cell.angle_beta   90.00
_cell.angle_gamma   90.00
#
_symmetry.space_group_name_H-M   'P 1'
#
loop_
_entity.id
_entity.type
_entity.pdbx_description
1 polymer ?
#
loop_
_entity_poly.entity_id
_entity_poly.type
_entity_poly.pdbx_seq_one_letter_code
_entity_poly.pdbx_strand_id
1 'polypeptide(L)'
;MKNILLIVTLLLVLSACASVSQQSQTAQQPQTAIQSTDNTPSSVTTAETGPIRTHTVAQRAGATPSESKEEDSLPKTELTEELLYKLLASEFAFQRGDWQSAYVTDMAAAQQTRDPRLAKRAAEIALSAKQADEALNAVRLWRSLAPNSDEAAQYYLSFVVLSDNLAEAKPILEQRLKEARPQTRGLLAFQMQRLLSRAKDKAAAFTLLEEVLAPYLDMTESHLALAQGAFAAGDNERARREAQLALKAKPDSEIAVLALAQVTPDKAEANRIISSFIAKNPKAREVRLAYARNLVEEKQFAAARAQFEALLKEQPQDLTSLYALGVLEVQANDLPSAEKHLTSYLNVLAANPDDERDPSQAQLLLAQIAEDRKDTDGALKWLSQIEPGENYLTAQIKRAQIIAKRGDIVGARKALHDTTVSGEREESQMLLAEAQLLRDANRLQESLEVLKAGLKKFPENTDLLYDHAMVAEKSNQYEAMEASLRKIMQLAPSNHHAYNALGYSLAERNIRLDEAFTLIDKALKLAPDDPFILDSMGWIQFRLGKLKDAEASLRRAYELRPDVEIAAHLGEVLWVKGQKADAQKLWRDAQTKDPQNDTLKSTLARLNVNL
;
A
#
# COMPACT_ATOMS: atom_id res chain seq x y z
N MET A 1 19.30 5.98 -1.85
CA MET A 1 18.15 5.26 -1.26
C MET A 1 17.19 6.17 -0.50
N LYS A 2 17.64 7.19 0.30
CA LYS A 2 16.72 8.14 0.99
C LYS A 2 15.67 8.80 0.06
N ASN A 3 16.07 9.23 -1.15
CA ASN A 3 15.16 9.94 -2.06
C ASN A 3 14.11 9.06 -2.75
N ILE A 4 14.37 7.76 -2.93
CA ILE A 4 13.43 6.83 -3.57
C ILE A 4 12.28 6.47 -2.61
N LEU A 5 12.59 6.29 -1.33
CA LEU A 5 11.59 5.96 -0.31
C LEU A 5 10.60 7.13 -0.11
N LEU A 6 11.09 8.38 -0.13
CA LEU A 6 10.26 9.59 -0.01
C LEU A 6 9.32 9.79 -1.22
N ILE A 7 9.78 9.48 -2.44
CA ILE A 7 8.93 9.55 -3.65
C ILE A 7 7.82 8.50 -3.59
N VAL A 8 8.12 7.29 -3.15
CA VAL A 8 7.12 6.22 -2.99
C VAL A 8 6.09 6.61 -1.92
N THR A 9 6.52 7.21 -0.82
CA THR A 9 5.61 7.69 0.25
C THR A 9 4.70 8.81 -0.23
N LEU A 10 5.21 9.76 -1.01
CA LEU A 10 4.40 10.84 -1.58
C LEU A 10 3.36 10.30 -2.57
N LEU A 11 3.74 9.35 -3.44
CA LEU A 11 2.83 8.73 -4.40
C LEU A 11 1.74 7.91 -3.71
N LEU A 12 2.08 7.14 -2.68
CA LEU A 12 1.13 6.33 -1.90
C LEU A 12 0.12 7.21 -1.14
N VAL A 13 0.57 8.27 -0.50
CA VAL A 13 -0.33 9.17 0.26
C VAL A 13 -1.23 9.98 -0.68
N LEU A 14 -0.71 10.45 -1.81
CA LEU A 14 -1.52 11.14 -2.81
C LEU A 14 -2.54 10.19 -3.49
N SER A 15 -2.21 8.91 -3.63
CA SER A 15 -3.14 7.88 -4.13
C SER A 15 -4.22 7.52 -3.09
N ALA A 16 -3.88 7.42 -1.81
CA ALA A 16 -4.82 7.17 -0.72
C ALA A 16 -5.87 8.29 -0.59
N CYS A 17 -5.46 9.56 -0.74
CA CYS A 17 -6.40 10.69 -0.75
C CYS A 17 -7.36 10.67 -1.94
N ALA A 18 -7.01 10.05 -3.07
CA ALA A 18 -7.92 9.90 -4.21
C ALA A 18 -9.03 8.86 -3.94
N SER A 19 -8.76 7.83 -3.14
CA SER A 19 -9.76 6.84 -2.73
C SER A 19 -10.73 7.36 -1.67
N VAL A 20 -10.29 8.27 -0.79
CA VAL A 20 -11.15 8.87 0.25
C VAL A 20 -12.16 9.85 -0.35
N SER A 21 -11.78 10.64 -1.35
CA SER A 21 -12.74 11.54 -2.05
C SER A 21 -13.79 10.78 -2.87
N GLN A 22 -13.55 9.50 -3.20
CA GLN A 22 -14.56 8.62 -3.82
C GLN A 22 -15.42 7.86 -2.80
N GLN A 23 -14.97 7.68 -1.56
CA GLN A 23 -15.72 6.97 -0.51
C GLN A 23 -16.75 7.84 0.21
N SER A 24 -16.61 9.15 0.22
CA SER A 24 -17.58 10.05 0.86
C SER A 24 -18.93 10.16 0.11
N GLN A 25 -19.12 9.44 -0.97
CA GLN A 25 -20.42 9.33 -1.70
C GLN A 25 -21.02 7.92 -1.71
N THR A 26 -20.48 6.94 -1.00
CA THR A 26 -21.08 5.62 -0.87
C THR A 26 -21.68 5.46 0.51
N ALA A 27 -23.01 5.55 0.55
CA ALA A 27 -23.84 5.25 1.71
C ALA A 27 -23.57 3.84 2.27
N GLN A 28 -23.51 3.81 3.58
CA GLN A 28 -23.54 2.70 4.51
C GLN A 28 -24.17 1.39 4.01
N GLN A 29 -23.38 0.31 4.06
CA GLN A 29 -23.90 -1.04 4.26
C GLN A 29 -23.31 -1.60 5.55
N PRO A 30 -24.10 -2.20 6.46
CA PRO A 30 -23.60 -2.74 7.70
C PRO A 30 -22.91 -4.09 7.45
N GLN A 31 -21.64 -4.17 7.78
CA GLN A 31 -20.94 -5.44 7.93
C GLN A 31 -21.12 -5.92 9.36
N THR A 32 -21.93 -6.96 9.57
CA THR A 32 -21.98 -7.73 10.81
C THR A 32 -20.78 -8.68 10.84
N ALA A 33 -19.82 -8.38 11.69
CA ALA A 33 -18.75 -9.30 12.07
C ALA A 33 -19.28 -10.29 13.11
N ILE A 34 -19.24 -11.58 12.79
CA ILE A 34 -19.49 -12.66 13.75
C ILE A 34 -18.17 -12.96 14.45
N GLN A 35 -18.06 -12.56 15.71
CA GLN A 35 -17.05 -13.08 16.63
C GLN A 35 -17.61 -14.31 17.33
N SER A 36 -16.91 -15.42 17.20
CA SER A 36 -17.10 -16.61 18.01
C SER A 36 -16.48 -16.39 19.38
N THR A 37 -17.30 -16.44 20.45
CA THR A 37 -16.80 -16.51 21.82
C THR A 37 -17.35 -17.79 22.47
N ASP A 38 -16.39 -18.61 22.89
CA ASP A 38 -16.64 -19.73 23.82
C ASP A 38 -17.04 -19.19 25.19
N ASN A 39 -18.12 -19.75 25.75
CA ASN A 39 -18.59 -19.47 27.09
C ASN A 39 -18.45 -20.69 27.97
N THR A 40 -17.87 -20.52 29.14
CA THR A 40 -18.24 -21.31 30.32
C THR A 40 -18.41 -20.37 31.53
N PRO A 41 -19.35 -20.65 32.45
CA PRO A 41 -19.94 -19.65 33.32
C PRO A 41 -19.41 -19.67 34.76
N SER A 42 -19.46 -18.54 35.43
CA SER A 42 -19.48 -18.52 36.91
C SER A 42 -20.09 -17.24 37.52
N SER A 43 -21.14 -17.49 38.29
CA SER A 43 -21.62 -16.87 39.54
C SER A 43 -22.06 -15.40 39.59
N VAL A 44 -23.32 -15.31 39.84
CA VAL A 44 -24.21 -14.38 40.57
C VAL A 44 -23.57 -13.56 41.69
N THR A 45 -23.80 -12.22 41.70
CA THR A 45 -24.14 -11.45 42.94
C THR A 45 -25.01 -10.21 42.58
N THR A 46 -25.95 -9.95 43.47
CA THR A 46 -27.11 -9.06 43.42
C THR A 46 -26.83 -7.59 43.82
N ALA A 47 -27.78 -6.73 43.38
CA ALA A 47 -28.25 -5.44 43.92
C ALA A 47 -27.41 -4.18 43.50
N GLU A 48 -28.00 -3.11 43.01
CA GLU A 48 -29.03 -2.24 43.57
C GLU A 48 -29.55 -1.23 42.50
N THR A 49 -30.78 -0.83 42.69
CA THR A 49 -31.61 0.06 41.86
C THR A 49 -31.29 1.54 42.08
N GLY A 50 -31.21 2.32 40.96
CA GLY A 50 -31.27 3.77 40.96
C GLY A 50 -31.93 4.30 39.69
N PRO A 51 -32.62 5.45 39.66
CA PRO A 51 -33.77 5.70 38.78
C PRO A 51 -33.38 6.19 37.39
N ILE A 52 -34.13 5.71 36.40
CA ILE A 52 -34.08 6.08 34.98
C ILE A 52 -34.55 7.51 34.81
N ARG A 53 -33.70 8.38 34.28
CA ARG A 53 -34.07 9.69 33.70
C ARG A 53 -34.45 9.49 32.24
N THR A 54 -35.72 9.65 31.95
CA THR A 54 -36.27 9.74 30.59
C THR A 54 -35.87 11.06 29.96
N HIS A 55 -35.02 11.01 28.92
CA HIS A 55 -34.86 12.14 27.96
C HIS A 55 -35.77 11.90 26.77
N THR A 56 -36.77 12.75 26.68
CA THR A 56 -37.67 12.89 25.53
C THR A 56 -36.85 13.38 24.33
N VAL A 57 -36.62 12.51 23.35
CA VAL A 57 -36.08 12.89 22.05
C VAL A 57 -37.26 13.27 21.14
N ALA A 58 -37.27 14.51 20.73
CA ALA A 58 -38.24 15.02 19.76
C ALA A 58 -38.09 14.26 18.44
N GLN A 59 -39.20 13.63 18.03
CA GLN A 59 -39.37 13.05 16.70
C GLN A 59 -39.25 14.16 15.64
N ARG A 60 -38.17 14.12 14.83
CA ARG A 60 -38.17 14.74 13.51
C ARG A 60 -38.65 13.69 12.50
N ALA A 61 -39.87 13.84 12.08
CA ALA A 61 -40.45 13.12 10.97
C ALA A 61 -39.67 13.47 9.69
N GLY A 62 -39.05 12.47 9.10
CA GLY A 62 -38.49 12.48 7.76
C GLY A 62 -38.65 11.06 7.22
N ALA A 63 -39.90 10.62 7.01
CA ALA A 63 -40.17 9.39 6.31
C ALA A 63 -39.81 9.55 4.83
N THR A 64 -38.92 8.70 4.36
CA THR A 64 -38.63 8.54 2.93
C THR A 64 -39.87 7.98 2.21
N PRO A 65 -40.30 8.55 1.08
CA PRO A 65 -41.58 8.16 0.42
C PRO A 65 -41.56 6.78 -0.27
N SER A 66 -40.47 5.99 -0.16
CA SER A 66 -40.36 4.72 -0.88
C SER A 66 -40.87 3.49 -0.11
N GLU A 67 -40.83 3.50 1.21
CA GLU A 67 -41.24 2.32 2.02
C GLU A 67 -42.76 2.12 2.04
N SER A 68 -43.57 3.19 1.99
CA SER A 68 -45.02 3.09 2.04
C SER A 68 -45.68 2.58 0.74
N LYS A 69 -44.98 2.62 -0.40
CA LYS A 69 -45.51 2.13 -1.70
C LYS A 69 -45.26 0.65 -1.92
N GLU A 70 -44.20 0.07 -1.34
CA GLU A 70 -43.92 -1.35 -1.45
C GLU A 70 -44.83 -2.22 -0.58
N GLU A 71 -45.21 -1.76 0.61
CA GLU A 71 -46.14 -2.49 1.49
C GLU A 71 -47.57 -2.59 0.90
N ASP A 72 -48.03 -1.56 0.17
CA ASP A 72 -49.35 -1.57 -0.47
C ASP A 72 -49.44 -2.55 -1.68
N SER A 73 -48.31 -3.01 -2.21
CA SER A 73 -48.24 -3.92 -3.35
C SER A 73 -48.03 -5.41 -2.95
N LEU A 74 -47.84 -5.69 -1.67
CA LEU A 74 -47.62 -7.04 -1.19
C LEU A 74 -48.88 -7.91 -1.25
N PRO A 75 -48.78 -9.20 -1.62
CA PRO A 75 -49.92 -10.10 -1.65
C PRO A 75 -50.47 -10.30 -0.23
N LYS A 76 -51.81 -10.26 -0.13
CA LYS A 76 -52.53 -10.56 1.12
C LYS A 76 -52.64 -12.08 1.26
N THR A 77 -51.59 -12.73 1.71
CA THR A 77 -51.55 -14.18 1.92
C THR A 77 -51.73 -14.49 3.39
N GLU A 78 -52.69 -15.38 3.73
CA GLU A 78 -52.85 -15.84 5.09
C GLU A 78 -51.65 -16.73 5.51
N LEU A 79 -51.16 -16.49 6.71
CA LEU A 79 -50.09 -17.31 7.31
C LEU A 79 -50.70 -18.63 7.79
N THR A 80 -50.76 -19.64 6.91
CA THR A 80 -51.20 -20.98 7.27
C THR A 80 -50.14 -21.72 8.06
N GLU A 81 -50.56 -22.79 8.81
CA GLU A 81 -49.63 -23.64 9.56
C GLU A 81 -48.55 -24.23 8.64
N GLU A 82 -48.92 -24.64 7.43
CA GLU A 82 -47.99 -25.16 6.43
C GLU A 82 -46.97 -24.11 5.99
N LEU A 83 -47.40 -22.88 5.72
CA LEU A 83 -46.51 -21.79 5.31
C LEU A 83 -45.55 -21.42 6.45
N LEU A 84 -46.06 -21.30 7.68
CA LEU A 84 -45.25 -21.04 8.86
C LEU A 84 -44.19 -22.13 9.06
N TYR A 85 -44.58 -23.41 8.91
CA TYR A 85 -43.64 -24.53 8.99
C TYR A 85 -42.54 -24.41 7.91
N LYS A 86 -42.91 -24.13 6.67
CA LYS A 86 -41.92 -23.96 5.56
C LYS A 86 -40.92 -22.84 5.84
N LEU A 87 -41.39 -21.69 6.32
CA LEU A 87 -40.51 -20.55 6.63
C LEU A 87 -39.55 -20.86 7.78
N LEU A 88 -40.05 -21.48 8.86
CA LEU A 88 -39.20 -21.91 9.98
C LEU A 88 -38.21 -22.99 9.53
N ALA A 89 -38.65 -23.96 8.76
CA ALA A 89 -37.79 -25.05 8.26
C ALA A 89 -36.66 -24.50 7.36
N SER A 90 -36.95 -23.54 6.49
CA SER A 90 -35.97 -22.84 5.65
C SER A 90 -34.91 -22.14 6.51
N GLU A 91 -35.34 -21.36 7.50
CA GLU A 91 -34.41 -20.60 8.34
C GLU A 91 -33.54 -21.55 9.20
N PHE A 92 -34.11 -22.62 9.77
CA PHE A 92 -33.31 -23.63 10.49
C PHE A 92 -32.34 -24.39 9.58
N ALA A 93 -32.73 -24.72 8.35
CA ALA A 93 -31.85 -25.34 7.37
C ALA A 93 -30.65 -24.41 7.05
N PHE A 94 -30.92 -23.12 6.80
CA PHE A 94 -29.91 -22.13 6.54
C PHE A 94 -28.92 -21.97 7.72
N GLN A 95 -29.42 -21.87 8.96
CA GLN A 95 -28.58 -21.78 10.17
C GLN A 95 -27.69 -23.01 10.39
N ARG A 96 -28.12 -24.19 9.92
CA ARG A 96 -27.34 -25.44 9.97
C ARG A 96 -26.38 -25.60 8.81
N GLY A 97 -26.32 -24.62 7.87
CA GLY A 97 -25.47 -24.64 6.69
C GLY A 97 -26.07 -25.41 5.50
N ASP A 98 -27.30 -25.93 5.61
CA ASP A 98 -28.03 -26.57 4.51
C ASP A 98 -28.75 -25.49 3.68
N TRP A 99 -27.95 -24.73 2.93
CA TRP A 99 -28.44 -23.67 2.08
C TRP A 99 -29.36 -24.18 0.95
N GLN A 100 -29.14 -25.41 0.47
CA GLN A 100 -29.92 -25.99 -0.65
C GLN A 100 -31.37 -26.20 -0.24
N SER A 101 -31.61 -26.85 0.91
CA SER A 101 -32.96 -27.05 1.44
C SER A 101 -33.64 -25.73 1.76
N ALA A 102 -32.90 -24.77 2.33
CA ALA A 102 -33.42 -23.43 2.59
C ALA A 102 -33.83 -22.70 1.29
N TYR A 103 -32.96 -22.67 0.31
CA TYR A 103 -33.21 -22.04 -1.00
C TYR A 103 -34.44 -22.63 -1.70
N VAL A 104 -34.52 -23.95 -1.82
CA VAL A 104 -35.65 -24.64 -2.49
C VAL A 104 -36.95 -24.37 -1.78
N THR A 105 -36.96 -24.36 -0.45
CA THR A 105 -38.14 -24.08 0.36
C THR A 105 -38.63 -22.65 0.18
N ASP A 106 -37.75 -21.65 0.23
CA ASP A 106 -38.13 -20.26 0.05
C ASP A 106 -38.56 -19.97 -1.41
N MET A 107 -37.91 -20.58 -2.40
CA MET A 107 -38.32 -20.49 -3.80
C MET A 107 -39.74 -21.06 -4.02
N ALA A 108 -40.04 -22.23 -3.44
CA ALA A 108 -41.36 -22.85 -3.52
C ALA A 108 -42.42 -21.99 -2.80
N ALA A 109 -42.09 -21.47 -1.64
CA ALA A 109 -42.97 -20.57 -0.88
C ALA A 109 -43.23 -19.24 -1.67
N ALA A 110 -42.20 -18.65 -2.29
CA ALA A 110 -42.32 -17.47 -3.13
C ALA A 110 -43.24 -17.70 -4.35
N GLN A 111 -43.11 -18.84 -5.01
CA GLN A 111 -43.98 -19.21 -6.13
C GLN A 111 -45.43 -19.44 -5.71
N GLN A 112 -45.64 -20.09 -4.55
CA GLN A 112 -46.97 -20.39 -4.03
C GLN A 112 -47.68 -19.14 -3.56
N THR A 113 -47.00 -18.29 -2.80
CA THR A 113 -47.60 -17.07 -2.18
C THR A 113 -47.57 -15.84 -3.08
N ARG A 114 -46.71 -15.86 -4.10
CA ARG A 114 -46.37 -14.70 -4.95
C ARG A 114 -45.78 -13.52 -4.14
N ASP A 115 -45.20 -13.81 -2.98
CA ASP A 115 -44.57 -12.79 -2.13
C ASP A 115 -43.13 -12.56 -2.58
N PRO A 116 -42.79 -11.34 -3.04
CA PRO A 116 -41.44 -11.02 -3.54
C PRO A 116 -40.38 -11.09 -2.44
N ARG A 117 -40.75 -10.94 -1.15
CA ARG A 117 -39.82 -11.00 -0.02
C ARG A 117 -39.19 -12.38 0.13
N LEU A 118 -39.94 -13.44 -0.16
CA LEU A 118 -39.45 -14.82 -0.12
C LEU A 118 -38.47 -15.11 -1.27
N ALA A 119 -38.74 -14.58 -2.45
CA ALA A 119 -37.80 -14.68 -3.57
C ALA A 119 -36.52 -13.89 -3.30
N LYS A 120 -36.61 -12.72 -2.66
CA LYS A 120 -35.43 -11.96 -2.17
C LYS A 120 -34.62 -12.78 -1.16
N ARG A 121 -35.31 -13.39 -0.17
CA ARG A 121 -34.64 -14.25 0.82
C ARG A 121 -33.92 -15.42 0.19
N ALA A 122 -34.55 -16.11 -0.76
CA ALA A 122 -33.90 -17.17 -1.55
C ALA A 122 -32.64 -16.68 -2.28
N ALA A 123 -32.69 -15.48 -2.85
CA ALA A 123 -31.51 -14.87 -3.49
C ALA A 123 -30.38 -14.59 -2.49
N GLU A 124 -30.69 -14.09 -1.30
CA GLU A 124 -29.71 -13.83 -0.22
C GLU A 124 -29.06 -15.13 0.27
N ILE A 125 -29.83 -16.21 0.44
CA ILE A 125 -29.33 -17.54 0.81
C ILE A 125 -28.35 -18.06 -0.25
N ALA A 126 -28.74 -18.02 -1.53
CA ALA A 126 -27.89 -18.47 -2.61
C ALA A 126 -26.60 -17.65 -2.74
N LEU A 127 -26.68 -16.32 -2.54
CA LEU A 127 -25.51 -15.43 -2.53
C LEU A 127 -24.55 -15.74 -1.37
N SER A 128 -25.07 -15.95 -0.17
CA SER A 128 -24.23 -16.31 1.00
C SER A 128 -23.52 -17.65 0.79
N ALA A 129 -24.17 -18.57 0.07
CA ALA A 129 -23.60 -19.85 -0.35
C ALA A 129 -22.70 -19.77 -1.60
N LYS A 130 -22.50 -18.57 -2.18
CA LYS A 130 -21.73 -18.31 -3.41
C LYS A 130 -22.24 -19.07 -4.64
N GLN A 131 -23.55 -19.29 -4.72
CA GLN A 131 -24.22 -19.98 -5.82
C GLN A 131 -24.85 -18.95 -6.76
N ALA A 132 -24.12 -18.58 -7.81
CA ALA A 132 -24.50 -17.47 -8.69
C ALA A 132 -25.72 -17.79 -9.55
N ASP A 133 -25.86 -19.03 -10.04
CA ASP A 133 -26.97 -19.44 -10.90
C ASP A 133 -28.29 -19.50 -10.14
N GLU A 134 -28.29 -20.05 -8.94
CA GLU A 134 -29.43 -20.10 -8.03
C GLU A 134 -29.84 -18.70 -7.59
N ALA A 135 -28.86 -17.85 -7.26
CA ALA A 135 -29.13 -16.45 -6.92
C ALA A 135 -29.80 -15.72 -8.10
N LEU A 136 -29.32 -15.90 -9.33
CA LEU A 136 -29.92 -15.29 -10.52
C LEU A 136 -31.36 -15.80 -10.73
N ASN A 137 -31.61 -17.10 -10.54
CA ASN A 137 -32.95 -17.67 -10.67
C ASN A 137 -33.93 -17.07 -9.62
N ALA A 138 -33.48 -16.91 -8.38
CA ALA A 138 -34.27 -16.29 -7.34
C ALA A 138 -34.55 -14.79 -7.62
N VAL A 139 -33.55 -14.07 -8.11
CA VAL A 139 -33.69 -12.66 -8.51
C VAL A 139 -34.62 -12.49 -9.71
N ARG A 140 -34.61 -13.40 -10.68
CA ARG A 140 -35.58 -13.45 -11.78
C ARG A 140 -37.00 -13.60 -11.27
N LEU A 141 -37.23 -14.51 -10.32
CA LEU A 141 -38.53 -14.67 -9.68
C LEU A 141 -38.92 -13.43 -8.91
N TRP A 142 -38.02 -12.89 -8.07
CA TRP A 142 -38.27 -11.66 -7.32
C TRP A 142 -38.70 -10.51 -8.23
N ARG A 143 -37.96 -10.28 -9.32
CA ARG A 143 -38.29 -9.24 -10.29
C ARG A 143 -39.63 -9.48 -10.99
N SER A 144 -40.01 -10.73 -11.27
CA SER A 144 -41.32 -11.05 -11.87
C SER A 144 -42.48 -10.80 -10.91
N LEU A 145 -42.25 -10.93 -9.61
CA LEU A 145 -43.22 -10.68 -8.54
C LEU A 145 -43.31 -9.22 -8.14
N ALA A 146 -42.23 -8.46 -8.28
CA ALA A 146 -42.13 -7.03 -7.99
C ALA A 146 -41.46 -6.28 -9.16
N PRO A 147 -42.16 -6.10 -10.30
CA PRO A 147 -41.59 -5.54 -11.53
C PRO A 147 -41.16 -4.07 -11.39
N ASN A 148 -41.75 -3.32 -10.42
CA ASN A 148 -41.42 -1.95 -10.12
C ASN A 148 -40.41 -1.75 -9.00
N SER A 149 -39.89 -2.85 -8.44
CA SER A 149 -38.88 -2.79 -7.39
C SER A 149 -37.50 -2.40 -7.98
N ASP A 150 -37.02 -1.24 -7.57
CA ASP A 150 -35.69 -0.76 -7.94
C ASP A 150 -34.58 -1.69 -7.43
N GLU A 151 -34.78 -2.25 -6.23
CA GLU A 151 -33.86 -3.18 -5.61
C GLU A 151 -33.74 -4.49 -6.43
N ALA A 152 -34.88 -5.11 -6.79
CA ALA A 152 -34.89 -6.31 -7.62
C ALA A 152 -34.22 -6.08 -8.99
N ALA A 153 -34.48 -4.93 -9.61
CA ALA A 153 -33.85 -4.54 -10.86
C ALA A 153 -32.34 -4.33 -10.72
N GLN A 154 -31.88 -3.78 -9.62
CA GLN A 154 -30.44 -3.56 -9.35
C GLN A 154 -29.70 -4.87 -9.14
N TYR A 155 -30.25 -5.79 -8.35
CA TYR A 155 -29.69 -7.13 -8.18
C TYR A 155 -29.63 -7.88 -9.52
N TYR A 156 -30.73 -7.86 -10.26
CA TYR A 156 -30.81 -8.51 -11.57
C TYR A 156 -29.74 -7.98 -12.54
N LEU A 157 -29.63 -6.67 -12.69
CA LEU A 157 -28.64 -6.03 -13.55
C LEU A 157 -27.21 -6.42 -13.15
N SER A 158 -26.93 -6.53 -11.86
CA SER A 158 -25.59 -6.93 -11.38
C SER A 158 -25.23 -8.35 -11.85
N PHE A 159 -26.16 -9.29 -11.79
CA PHE A 159 -25.96 -10.66 -12.28
C PHE A 159 -25.84 -10.73 -13.80
N VAL A 160 -26.73 -10.06 -14.52
CA VAL A 160 -26.76 -10.04 -15.98
C VAL A 160 -25.48 -9.48 -16.56
N VAL A 161 -24.93 -8.42 -15.94
CA VAL A 161 -23.67 -7.81 -16.39
C VAL A 161 -22.47 -8.75 -16.12
N LEU A 162 -22.48 -9.48 -15.00
CA LEU A 162 -21.40 -10.43 -14.67
C LEU A 162 -21.45 -11.74 -15.47
N SER A 163 -22.65 -12.12 -15.95
CA SER A 163 -22.86 -13.35 -16.73
C SER A 163 -22.72 -13.18 -18.24
N ASP A 164 -22.27 -12.00 -18.71
CA ASP A 164 -22.13 -11.63 -20.12
C ASP A 164 -23.43 -11.67 -20.95
N ASN A 165 -24.59 -11.74 -20.31
CA ASN A 165 -25.89 -11.66 -21.00
C ASN A 165 -26.41 -10.22 -21.06
N LEU A 166 -25.60 -9.33 -21.62
CA LEU A 166 -25.83 -7.89 -21.65
C LEU A 166 -27.15 -7.49 -22.38
N ALA A 167 -27.63 -8.33 -23.30
CA ALA A 167 -28.87 -8.07 -24.03
C ALA A 167 -30.09 -7.95 -23.10
N GLU A 168 -30.11 -8.70 -21.99
CA GLU A 168 -31.20 -8.59 -20.99
C GLU A 168 -31.15 -7.29 -20.16
N ALA A 169 -30.00 -6.64 -20.07
CA ALA A 169 -29.83 -5.39 -19.34
C ALA A 169 -30.42 -4.19 -20.08
N LYS A 170 -30.37 -4.19 -21.43
CA LYS A 170 -30.75 -3.05 -22.27
C LYS A 170 -32.13 -2.47 -21.95
N PRO A 171 -33.24 -3.24 -22.01
CA PRO A 171 -34.59 -2.70 -21.81
C PRO A 171 -34.77 -2.10 -20.39
N ILE A 172 -34.08 -2.64 -19.41
CA ILE A 172 -34.16 -2.14 -18.02
C ILE A 172 -33.42 -0.81 -17.90
N LEU A 173 -32.22 -0.69 -18.50
CA LEU A 173 -31.45 0.53 -18.48
C LEU A 173 -32.14 1.67 -19.24
N GLU A 174 -32.72 1.37 -20.43
CA GLU A 174 -33.50 2.32 -21.22
C GLU A 174 -34.72 2.82 -20.45
N GLN A 175 -35.48 1.91 -19.82
CA GLN A 175 -36.67 2.26 -19.05
C GLN A 175 -36.29 3.17 -17.86
N ARG A 176 -35.22 2.81 -17.12
CA ARG A 176 -34.76 3.64 -15.98
C ARG A 176 -34.37 5.06 -16.40
N LEU A 177 -33.67 5.23 -17.53
CA LEU A 177 -33.36 6.58 -18.06
C LEU A 177 -34.58 7.34 -18.51
N LYS A 178 -35.57 6.68 -19.12
CA LYS A 178 -36.81 7.28 -19.55
C LYS A 178 -37.65 7.79 -18.38
N GLU A 179 -37.72 7.01 -17.29
CA GLU A 179 -38.50 7.33 -16.09
C GLU A 179 -37.76 8.32 -15.16
N ALA A 180 -36.46 8.41 -15.27
CA ALA A 180 -35.63 9.31 -14.45
C ALA A 180 -35.95 10.78 -14.75
N ARG A 181 -35.99 11.60 -13.68
CA ARG A 181 -36.14 13.07 -13.81
C ARG A 181 -34.93 13.65 -14.57
N PRO A 182 -35.10 14.69 -15.38
CA PRO A 182 -33.98 15.29 -16.13
C PRO A 182 -32.73 15.58 -15.29
N GLN A 183 -32.92 16.07 -14.04
CA GLN A 183 -31.85 16.43 -13.13
C GLN A 183 -31.05 15.23 -12.61
N THR A 184 -31.62 14.03 -12.63
CA THR A 184 -30.97 12.80 -12.11
C THR A 184 -30.43 11.90 -13.21
N ARG A 185 -30.74 12.16 -14.49
CA ARG A 185 -30.31 11.35 -15.64
C ARG A 185 -28.78 11.27 -15.76
N GLY A 186 -28.08 12.39 -15.52
CA GLY A 186 -26.65 12.44 -15.57
C GLY A 186 -26.00 11.51 -14.53
N LEU A 187 -26.49 11.51 -13.29
CA LEU A 187 -26.04 10.58 -12.25
C LEU A 187 -26.31 9.13 -12.66
N LEU A 188 -27.47 8.86 -13.23
CA LEU A 188 -27.84 7.53 -13.69
C LEU A 188 -26.94 7.05 -14.83
N ALA A 189 -26.54 7.92 -15.77
CA ALA A 189 -25.58 7.59 -16.83
C ALA A 189 -24.24 7.11 -16.26
N PHE A 190 -23.71 7.80 -15.24
CA PHE A 190 -22.49 7.37 -14.53
C PHE A 190 -22.67 6.04 -13.78
N GLN A 191 -23.81 5.84 -13.13
CA GLN A 191 -24.11 4.58 -12.44
C GLN A 191 -24.16 3.41 -13.43
N MET A 192 -24.78 3.60 -14.61
CA MET A 192 -24.84 2.62 -15.68
C MET A 192 -23.44 2.30 -16.23
N GLN A 193 -22.64 3.32 -16.51
CA GLN A 193 -21.25 3.14 -16.94
C GLN A 193 -20.46 2.34 -15.91
N ARG A 194 -20.58 2.69 -14.61
CA ARG A 194 -19.90 1.97 -13.53
C ARG A 194 -20.37 0.52 -13.39
N LEU A 195 -21.65 0.26 -13.60
CA LEU A 195 -22.18 -1.11 -13.60
C LEU A 195 -21.62 -1.90 -14.78
N LEU A 196 -21.72 -1.37 -15.99
CA LEU A 196 -21.27 -2.01 -17.22
C LEU A 196 -19.74 -2.21 -17.27
N SER A 197 -18.99 -1.35 -16.56
CA SER A 197 -17.53 -1.53 -16.42
C SER A 197 -17.13 -2.81 -15.69
N ARG A 198 -18.06 -3.52 -15.05
CA ARG A 198 -17.83 -4.82 -14.39
C ARG A 198 -17.99 -6.02 -15.35
N ALA A 199 -18.57 -5.83 -16.53
CA ALA A 199 -18.72 -6.89 -17.52
C ALA A 199 -17.35 -7.45 -17.92
N LYS A 200 -17.30 -8.73 -18.28
CA LYS A 200 -16.07 -9.35 -18.80
C LYS A 200 -15.75 -8.83 -20.19
N ASP A 201 -16.75 -8.81 -21.08
CA ASP A 201 -16.64 -8.18 -22.39
C ASP A 201 -16.87 -6.68 -22.32
N LYS A 202 -15.76 -5.92 -22.23
CA LYS A 202 -15.78 -4.47 -22.16
C LYS A 202 -16.29 -3.81 -23.45
N ALA A 203 -16.02 -4.43 -24.61
CA ALA A 203 -16.46 -3.89 -25.90
C ALA A 203 -17.97 -4.02 -26.07
N ALA A 204 -18.56 -5.18 -25.76
CA ALA A 204 -20.01 -5.38 -25.77
C ALA A 204 -20.71 -4.46 -24.73
N ALA A 205 -20.12 -4.30 -23.54
CA ALA A 205 -20.63 -3.41 -22.52
C ALA A 205 -20.63 -1.93 -22.96
N PHE A 206 -19.59 -1.51 -23.68
CA PHE A 206 -19.51 -0.16 -24.24
C PHE A 206 -20.53 0.04 -25.35
N THR A 207 -20.70 -0.92 -26.27
CA THR A 207 -21.74 -0.87 -27.31
C THR A 207 -23.13 -0.73 -26.69
N LEU A 208 -23.44 -1.50 -25.65
CA LEU A 208 -24.70 -1.36 -24.93
C LEU A 208 -24.87 0.04 -24.33
N LEU A 209 -23.81 0.59 -23.72
CA LEU A 209 -23.82 1.93 -23.14
C LEU A 209 -24.11 3.00 -24.21
N GLU A 210 -23.48 2.88 -25.40
CA GLU A 210 -23.73 3.77 -26.54
C GLU A 210 -25.20 3.72 -26.98
N GLU A 211 -25.76 2.53 -27.15
CA GLU A 211 -27.14 2.35 -27.55
C GLU A 211 -28.15 2.98 -26.55
N VAL A 212 -27.90 2.74 -25.25
CA VAL A 212 -28.77 3.24 -24.17
C VAL A 212 -28.69 4.75 -24.03
N LEU A 213 -27.49 5.35 -24.22
CA LEU A 213 -27.29 6.79 -24.09
C LEU A 213 -27.53 7.59 -25.38
N ALA A 214 -27.72 6.92 -26.54
CA ALA A 214 -27.93 7.58 -27.82
C ALA A 214 -29.04 8.66 -27.83
N PRO A 215 -30.19 8.49 -27.12
CA PRO A 215 -31.24 9.53 -27.05
C PRO A 215 -30.89 10.73 -26.14
N TYR A 216 -29.78 10.68 -25.42
CA TYR A 216 -29.36 11.63 -24.36
C TYR A 216 -27.99 12.24 -24.61
N LEU A 217 -27.53 12.32 -25.85
CA LEU A 217 -26.25 12.89 -26.25
C LEU A 217 -26.18 14.43 -26.14
N ASP A 218 -27.26 15.07 -25.80
CA ASP A 218 -27.29 16.50 -25.45
C ASP A 218 -26.73 16.78 -24.03
N MET A 219 -26.60 15.73 -23.21
CA MET A 219 -26.10 15.85 -21.84
C MET A 219 -24.54 15.68 -21.80
N THR A 220 -23.87 16.57 -21.09
CA THR A 220 -22.42 16.46 -20.82
C THR A 220 -22.07 15.14 -20.13
N GLU A 221 -22.93 14.69 -19.22
CA GLU A 221 -22.73 13.46 -18.43
C GLU A 221 -22.79 12.20 -19.30
N SER A 222 -23.59 12.21 -20.38
CA SER A 222 -23.60 11.10 -21.36
C SER A 222 -22.27 10.98 -22.07
N HIS A 223 -21.72 12.09 -22.55
CA HIS A 223 -20.40 12.10 -23.18
C HIS A 223 -19.30 11.66 -22.20
N LEU A 224 -19.37 12.06 -20.94
CA LEU A 224 -18.42 11.62 -19.91
C LEU A 224 -18.52 10.12 -19.61
N ALA A 225 -19.74 9.60 -19.51
CA ALA A 225 -19.96 8.16 -19.30
C ALA A 225 -19.46 7.35 -20.52
N LEU A 226 -19.70 7.84 -21.74
CA LEU A 226 -19.19 7.24 -22.98
C LEU A 226 -17.65 7.30 -23.06
N ALA A 227 -17.04 8.41 -22.66
CA ALA A 227 -15.57 8.53 -22.61
C ALA A 227 -14.95 7.48 -21.68
N GLN A 228 -15.51 7.32 -20.48
CA GLN A 228 -15.04 6.31 -19.51
C GLN A 228 -15.31 4.88 -19.99
N GLY A 229 -16.45 4.63 -20.62
CA GLY A 229 -16.81 3.34 -21.21
C GLY A 229 -15.87 2.93 -22.34
N ALA A 230 -15.61 3.83 -23.28
CA ALA A 230 -14.67 3.64 -24.38
C ALA A 230 -13.24 3.39 -23.88
N PHE A 231 -12.78 4.14 -22.89
CA PHE A 231 -11.49 3.95 -22.27
C PHE A 231 -11.35 2.56 -21.62
N ALA A 232 -12.39 2.13 -20.90
CA ALA A 232 -12.43 0.79 -20.29
C ALA A 232 -12.45 -0.34 -21.35
N ALA A 233 -13.02 -0.07 -22.53
CA ALA A 233 -13.03 -0.97 -23.68
C ALA A 233 -11.71 -0.95 -24.50
N GLY A 234 -10.77 -0.05 -24.17
CA GLY A 234 -9.50 0.13 -24.89
C GLY A 234 -9.59 1.02 -26.14
N ASP A 235 -10.75 1.59 -26.44
CA ASP A 235 -10.92 2.54 -27.55
C ASP A 235 -10.55 3.97 -27.11
N ASN A 236 -9.27 4.24 -27.05
CA ASN A 236 -8.72 5.51 -26.60
C ASN A 236 -9.13 6.69 -27.53
N GLU A 237 -9.25 6.43 -28.82
CA GLU A 237 -9.66 7.45 -29.79
C GLU A 237 -11.11 7.87 -29.58
N ARG A 238 -11.99 6.92 -29.34
CA ARG A 238 -13.39 7.20 -29.01
C ARG A 238 -13.49 7.89 -27.66
N ALA A 239 -12.78 7.42 -26.64
CA ALA A 239 -12.74 8.02 -25.32
C ALA A 239 -12.33 9.51 -25.39
N ARG A 240 -11.31 9.82 -26.18
CA ARG A 240 -10.84 11.19 -26.38
C ARG A 240 -11.89 12.07 -27.07
N ARG A 241 -12.53 11.56 -28.13
CA ARG A 241 -13.60 12.31 -28.85
C ARG A 241 -14.75 12.65 -27.91
N GLU A 242 -15.21 11.68 -27.12
CA GLU A 242 -16.32 11.87 -26.19
C GLU A 242 -15.94 12.84 -25.06
N ALA A 243 -14.74 12.76 -24.50
CA ALA A 243 -14.26 13.72 -23.50
C ALA A 243 -14.16 15.15 -24.07
N GLN A 244 -13.74 15.30 -25.33
CA GLN A 244 -13.72 16.60 -26.03
C GLN A 244 -15.13 17.15 -26.23
N LEU A 245 -16.12 16.32 -26.59
CA LEU A 245 -17.51 16.72 -26.73
C LEU A 245 -18.09 17.18 -25.38
N ALA A 246 -17.80 16.45 -24.30
CA ALA A 246 -18.18 16.85 -22.95
C ALA A 246 -17.61 18.22 -22.56
N LEU A 247 -16.32 18.44 -22.81
CA LEU A 247 -15.66 19.72 -22.51
C LEU A 247 -16.16 20.86 -23.41
N LYS A 248 -16.52 20.57 -24.68
CA LYS A 248 -17.15 21.54 -25.59
C LYS A 248 -18.55 21.94 -25.13
N ALA A 249 -19.33 20.97 -24.65
CA ALA A 249 -20.68 21.23 -24.13
C ALA A 249 -20.64 22.05 -22.83
N LYS A 250 -19.65 21.77 -21.96
CA LYS A 250 -19.46 22.49 -20.70
C LYS A 250 -17.96 22.85 -20.51
N PRO A 251 -17.53 24.03 -21.01
CA PRO A 251 -16.11 24.42 -21.01
C PRO A 251 -15.48 24.66 -19.64
N ASP A 252 -16.27 24.82 -18.60
CA ASP A 252 -15.84 24.97 -17.19
C ASP A 252 -15.96 23.68 -16.38
N SER A 253 -16.23 22.54 -17.02
CA SER A 253 -16.36 21.25 -16.34
C SER A 253 -15.01 20.69 -15.93
N GLU A 254 -14.74 20.67 -14.64
CA GLU A 254 -13.54 20.06 -14.05
C GLU A 254 -13.47 18.57 -14.37
N ILE A 255 -14.61 17.86 -14.30
CA ILE A 255 -14.67 16.43 -14.60
C ILE A 255 -14.33 16.16 -16.08
N ALA A 256 -14.81 17.02 -17.00
CA ALA A 256 -14.56 16.83 -18.43
C ALA A 256 -13.10 17.05 -18.81
N VAL A 257 -12.44 18.04 -18.25
CA VAL A 257 -11.02 18.28 -18.52
C VAL A 257 -10.14 17.18 -17.91
N LEU A 258 -10.48 16.68 -16.72
CA LEU A 258 -9.76 15.57 -16.10
C LEU A 258 -9.94 14.27 -16.90
N ALA A 259 -11.16 13.98 -17.36
CA ALA A 259 -11.42 12.84 -18.23
C ALA A 259 -10.64 12.94 -19.56
N LEU A 260 -10.60 14.13 -20.18
CA LEU A 260 -9.83 14.34 -21.40
C LEU A 260 -8.33 14.15 -21.16
N ALA A 261 -7.79 14.67 -20.07
CA ALA A 261 -6.39 14.49 -19.72
C ALA A 261 -6.03 13.02 -19.48
N GLN A 262 -6.90 12.29 -18.80
CA GLN A 262 -6.72 10.86 -18.50
C GLN A 262 -6.62 9.99 -19.77
N VAL A 263 -7.46 10.30 -20.78
CA VAL A 263 -7.48 9.54 -22.05
C VAL A 263 -6.50 10.09 -23.10
N THR A 264 -5.68 11.07 -22.75
CA THR A 264 -4.63 11.62 -23.62
C THR A 264 -3.32 10.88 -23.37
N PRO A 265 -2.79 10.09 -24.34
CA PRO A 265 -1.61 9.25 -24.12
C PRO A 265 -0.31 10.06 -23.90
N ASP A 266 -0.18 11.19 -24.58
CA ASP A 266 0.96 12.09 -24.40
C ASP A 266 0.79 12.91 -23.12
N LYS A 267 1.62 12.62 -22.11
CA LYS A 267 1.63 13.32 -20.82
C LYS A 267 1.87 14.83 -20.97
N ALA A 268 2.73 15.25 -21.89
CA ALA A 268 3.01 16.66 -22.11
C ALA A 268 1.77 17.38 -22.71
N GLU A 269 1.01 16.71 -23.56
CA GLU A 269 -0.26 17.22 -24.08
C GLU A 269 -1.32 17.26 -23.00
N ALA A 270 -1.46 16.20 -22.18
CA ALA A 270 -2.38 16.15 -21.06
C ALA A 270 -2.12 17.31 -20.07
N ASN A 271 -0.86 17.56 -19.72
CA ASN A 271 -0.47 18.68 -18.86
C ASN A 271 -0.77 20.04 -19.49
N ARG A 272 -0.64 20.19 -20.80
CA ARG A 272 -1.02 21.42 -21.52
C ARG A 272 -2.54 21.66 -21.49
N ILE A 273 -3.33 20.60 -21.63
CA ILE A 273 -4.80 20.68 -21.52
C ILE A 273 -5.18 21.17 -20.12
N ILE A 274 -4.65 20.53 -19.08
CA ILE A 274 -4.93 20.87 -17.69
C ILE A 274 -4.47 22.30 -17.36
N SER A 275 -3.23 22.66 -17.68
CA SER A 275 -2.70 24.00 -17.38
C SER A 275 -3.47 25.11 -18.10
N SER A 276 -3.89 24.89 -19.36
CA SER A 276 -4.71 25.80 -20.12
C SER A 276 -6.11 25.98 -19.52
N PHE A 277 -6.67 24.90 -18.96
CA PHE A 277 -7.95 24.94 -18.26
C PHE A 277 -7.83 25.76 -16.96
N ILE A 278 -6.79 25.50 -16.14
CA ILE A 278 -6.54 26.23 -14.89
C ILE A 278 -6.33 27.72 -15.15
N ALA A 279 -5.67 28.09 -16.25
CA ALA A 279 -5.48 29.49 -16.61
C ALA A 279 -6.80 30.23 -16.87
N LYS A 280 -7.80 29.53 -17.43
CA LYS A 280 -9.15 30.06 -17.68
C LYS A 280 -10.06 29.95 -16.46
N ASN A 281 -9.85 28.94 -15.64
CA ASN A 281 -10.65 28.61 -14.45
C ASN A 281 -9.73 28.54 -13.21
N PRO A 282 -9.23 29.67 -12.69
CA PRO A 282 -8.25 29.69 -11.61
C PRO A 282 -8.72 29.01 -10.32
N LYS A 283 -10.05 28.97 -10.09
CA LYS A 283 -10.69 28.36 -8.91
C LYS A 283 -10.94 26.85 -9.06
N ALA A 284 -10.53 26.22 -10.16
CA ALA A 284 -10.70 24.79 -10.39
C ALA A 284 -9.71 23.99 -9.50
N ARG A 285 -10.13 23.79 -8.26
CA ARG A 285 -9.30 23.20 -7.20
C ARG A 285 -8.90 21.75 -7.51
N GLU A 286 -9.87 20.92 -7.89
CA GLU A 286 -9.64 19.49 -8.14
C GLU A 286 -8.72 19.28 -9.37
N VAL A 287 -8.88 20.12 -10.38
CA VAL A 287 -8.01 20.09 -11.57
C VAL A 287 -6.58 20.52 -11.21
N ARG A 288 -6.44 21.56 -10.38
CA ARG A 288 -5.11 22.01 -9.90
C ARG A 288 -4.43 20.95 -9.05
N LEU A 289 -5.19 20.28 -8.18
CA LEU A 289 -4.67 19.19 -7.35
C LEU A 289 -4.21 17.99 -8.22
N ALA A 290 -5.01 17.59 -9.21
CA ALA A 290 -4.65 16.56 -10.16
C ALA A 290 -3.38 16.95 -10.97
N TYR A 291 -3.29 18.20 -11.39
CA TYR A 291 -2.10 18.71 -12.08
C TYR A 291 -0.85 18.65 -11.20
N ALA A 292 -0.96 19.09 -9.95
CA ALA A 292 0.14 19.02 -9.00
C ALA A 292 0.65 17.57 -8.80
N ARG A 293 -0.26 16.60 -8.72
CA ARG A 293 0.07 15.16 -8.63
C ARG A 293 0.81 14.66 -9.88
N ASN A 294 0.31 14.97 -11.07
CA ASN A 294 0.97 14.60 -12.32
C ASN A 294 2.40 15.16 -12.39
N LEU A 295 2.59 16.42 -11.98
CA LEU A 295 3.89 17.05 -11.94
C LEU A 295 4.87 16.37 -10.96
N VAL A 296 4.36 15.87 -9.81
CA VAL A 296 5.16 15.05 -8.88
C VAL A 296 5.58 13.73 -9.52
N GLU A 297 4.66 13.03 -10.18
CA GLU A 297 4.96 11.77 -10.87
C GLU A 297 6.02 11.95 -11.97
N GLU A 298 5.97 13.09 -12.67
CA GLU A 298 6.96 13.47 -13.69
C GLU A 298 8.25 14.05 -13.10
N LYS A 299 8.38 14.10 -11.76
CA LYS A 299 9.53 14.68 -11.03
C LYS A 299 9.74 16.17 -11.30
N GLN A 300 8.71 16.88 -11.73
CA GLN A 300 8.72 18.33 -11.94
C GLN A 300 8.39 19.05 -10.62
N PHE A 301 9.22 18.83 -9.60
CA PHE A 301 8.93 19.22 -8.21
C PHE A 301 8.72 20.73 -8.02
N ALA A 302 9.47 21.59 -8.73
CA ALA A 302 9.30 23.03 -8.64
C ALA A 302 7.93 23.49 -9.18
N ALA A 303 7.46 22.90 -10.28
CA ALA A 303 6.15 23.20 -10.84
C ALA A 303 5.03 22.66 -9.95
N ALA A 304 5.18 21.45 -9.39
CA ALA A 304 4.25 20.87 -8.43
C ALA A 304 4.10 21.76 -7.18
N ARG A 305 5.22 22.22 -6.61
CA ARG A 305 5.23 23.14 -5.47
C ARG A 305 4.39 24.39 -5.75
N ALA A 306 4.58 25.03 -6.91
CA ALA A 306 3.81 26.22 -7.27
C ALA A 306 2.28 25.97 -7.32
N GLN A 307 1.85 24.76 -7.72
CA GLN A 307 0.43 24.42 -7.72
C GLN A 307 -0.12 24.19 -6.30
N PHE A 308 0.62 23.51 -5.44
CA PHE A 308 0.22 23.34 -4.02
C PHE A 308 0.22 24.66 -3.25
N GLU A 309 1.19 25.55 -3.51
CA GLU A 309 1.21 26.91 -2.93
C GLU A 309 -0.03 27.72 -3.38
N ALA A 310 -0.44 27.59 -4.64
CA ALA A 310 -1.65 28.24 -5.13
C ALA A 310 -2.92 27.69 -4.44
N LEU A 311 -2.99 26.38 -4.20
CA LEU A 311 -4.07 25.74 -3.42
C LEU A 311 -4.12 26.27 -1.98
N LEU A 312 -2.98 26.36 -1.30
CA LEU A 312 -2.91 26.89 0.06
C LEU A 312 -3.25 28.39 0.15
N LYS A 313 -2.98 29.16 -0.90
CA LYS A 313 -3.37 30.58 -0.93
C LYS A 313 -4.90 30.73 -0.91
N GLU A 314 -5.63 29.82 -1.55
CA GLU A 314 -7.09 29.80 -1.54
C GLU A 314 -7.66 29.16 -0.26
N GLN A 315 -7.04 28.08 0.19
CA GLN A 315 -7.44 27.33 1.38
C GLN A 315 -6.23 27.03 2.29
N PRO A 316 -5.90 27.93 3.23
CA PRO A 316 -4.69 27.80 4.06
C PRO A 316 -4.63 26.56 4.97
N GLN A 317 -5.78 25.91 5.19
CA GLN A 317 -5.91 24.71 6.02
C GLN A 317 -6.07 23.43 5.19
N ASP A 318 -5.73 23.46 3.89
CA ASP A 318 -5.80 22.25 3.06
C ASP A 318 -4.72 21.23 3.44
N LEU A 319 -5.12 20.20 4.18
CA LEU A 319 -4.23 19.16 4.71
C LEU A 319 -3.40 18.47 3.60
N THR A 320 -4.01 18.24 2.43
CA THR A 320 -3.32 17.60 1.31
C THR A 320 -2.17 18.45 0.79
N SER A 321 -2.41 19.74 0.59
CA SER A 321 -1.38 20.67 0.11
C SER A 321 -0.31 20.95 1.15
N LEU A 322 -0.67 21.07 2.44
CA LEU A 322 0.28 21.25 3.54
C LEU A 322 1.27 20.08 3.62
N TYR A 323 0.75 18.85 3.59
CA TYR A 323 1.57 17.65 3.65
C TYR A 323 2.44 17.50 2.39
N ALA A 324 1.86 17.68 1.20
CA ALA A 324 2.59 17.57 -0.06
C ALA A 324 3.74 18.59 -0.15
N LEU A 325 3.51 19.84 0.24
CA LEU A 325 4.57 20.85 0.29
C LEU A 325 5.66 20.47 1.28
N GLY A 326 5.30 20.04 2.50
CA GLY A 326 6.29 19.59 3.48
C GLY A 326 7.20 18.48 2.93
N VAL A 327 6.64 17.48 2.25
CA VAL A 327 7.42 16.39 1.65
C VAL A 327 8.31 16.88 0.49
N LEU A 328 7.78 17.72 -0.40
CA LEU A 328 8.55 18.28 -1.54
C LEU A 328 9.71 19.15 -1.05
N GLU A 329 9.51 19.91 0.02
CA GLU A 329 10.52 20.79 0.61
C GLU A 329 11.61 19.99 1.33
N VAL A 330 11.28 18.85 1.98
CA VAL A 330 12.30 17.91 2.48
C VAL A 330 13.15 17.38 1.33
N GLN A 331 12.55 17.00 0.20
CA GLN A 331 13.29 16.53 -0.97
C GLN A 331 14.19 17.61 -1.58
N ALA A 332 13.74 18.85 -1.57
CA ALA A 332 14.50 20.00 -2.03
C ALA A 332 15.56 20.49 -1.03
N ASN A 333 15.65 19.85 0.14
CA ASN A 333 16.49 20.28 1.28
C ASN A 333 16.15 21.68 1.80
N ASP A 334 14.91 22.16 1.59
CA ASP A 334 14.37 23.38 2.17
C ASP A 334 13.74 23.06 3.54
N LEU A 335 14.59 22.73 4.50
CA LEU A 335 14.16 22.24 5.81
C LEU A 335 13.31 23.27 6.61
N PRO A 336 13.56 24.60 6.54
CA PRO A 336 12.72 25.59 7.22
C PRO A 336 11.28 25.62 6.71
N SER A 337 11.09 25.58 5.39
CA SER A 337 9.74 25.57 4.78
C SER A 337 9.02 24.27 5.08
N ALA A 338 9.72 23.13 4.97
CA ALA A 338 9.20 21.81 5.28
C ALA A 338 8.67 21.72 6.73
N GLU A 339 9.46 22.18 7.70
CA GLU A 339 9.06 22.21 9.11
C GLU A 339 7.80 23.05 9.31
N LYS A 340 7.73 24.24 8.69
CA LYS A 340 6.57 25.11 8.76
C LYS A 340 5.30 24.42 8.24
N HIS A 341 5.36 23.83 7.05
CA HIS A 341 4.18 23.21 6.42
C HIS A 341 3.76 21.94 7.14
N LEU A 342 4.70 21.06 7.55
CA LEU A 342 4.39 19.86 8.31
C LEU A 342 3.84 20.17 9.70
N THR A 343 4.37 21.20 10.40
CA THR A 343 3.82 21.65 11.69
C THR A 343 2.41 22.23 11.50
N SER A 344 2.18 23.01 10.43
CA SER A 344 0.85 23.52 10.12
C SER A 344 -0.13 22.38 9.80
N TYR A 345 0.32 21.34 9.07
CA TYR A 345 -0.46 20.14 8.83
C TYR A 345 -0.92 19.47 10.12
N LEU A 346 0.00 19.23 11.06
CA LEU A 346 -0.33 18.62 12.35
C LEU A 346 -1.27 19.48 13.19
N ASN A 347 -1.09 20.80 13.19
CA ASN A 347 -1.97 21.71 13.91
C ASN A 347 -3.41 21.71 13.35
N VAL A 348 -3.56 21.70 12.02
CA VAL A 348 -4.87 21.63 11.37
C VAL A 348 -5.52 20.27 11.63
N LEU A 349 -4.74 19.19 11.57
CA LEU A 349 -5.24 17.83 11.84
C LEU A 349 -5.73 17.70 13.29
N ALA A 350 -4.95 18.19 14.26
CA ALA A 350 -5.33 18.19 15.67
C ALA A 350 -6.58 19.03 15.99
N ALA A 351 -6.85 20.08 15.19
CA ALA A 351 -8.05 20.88 15.30
C ALA A 351 -9.32 20.23 14.70
N ASN A 352 -9.15 19.12 13.95
CA ASN A 352 -10.23 18.39 13.29
C ASN A 352 -10.25 16.92 13.73
N PRO A 353 -10.77 16.62 14.93
CA PRO A 353 -10.71 15.26 15.50
C PRO A 353 -11.52 14.21 14.72
N ASP A 354 -12.40 14.64 13.83
CA ASP A 354 -13.15 13.75 12.93
C ASP A 354 -12.34 13.32 11.68
N ASP A 355 -11.15 13.89 11.46
CA ASP A 355 -10.26 13.49 10.36
C ASP A 355 -9.38 12.31 10.81
N GLU A 356 -9.58 11.16 10.18
CA GLU A 356 -8.92 9.89 10.53
C GLU A 356 -7.49 9.76 9.98
N ARG A 357 -6.88 10.81 9.43
CA ARG A 357 -5.52 10.74 8.89
C ARG A 357 -4.49 10.51 9.99
N ASP A 358 -3.57 9.59 9.73
CA ASP A 358 -2.47 9.29 10.64
C ASP A 358 -1.41 10.42 10.63
N PRO A 359 -1.13 11.07 11.78
CA PRO A 359 -0.11 12.11 11.90
C PRO A 359 1.33 11.58 11.87
N SER A 360 1.54 10.29 12.09
CA SER A 360 2.84 9.69 12.39
C SER A 360 3.90 9.90 11.30
N GLN A 361 3.51 9.89 10.03
CA GLN A 361 4.44 10.15 8.93
C GLN A 361 4.98 11.60 8.95
N ALA A 362 4.12 12.58 9.24
CA ALA A 362 4.56 13.98 9.37
C ALA A 362 5.46 14.16 10.59
N GLN A 363 5.17 13.49 11.69
CA GLN A 363 6.00 13.50 12.91
C GLN A 363 7.37 12.86 12.65
N LEU A 364 7.45 11.75 11.90
CA LEU A 364 8.72 11.14 11.49
C LEU A 364 9.56 12.07 10.61
N LEU A 365 8.93 12.79 9.66
CA LEU A 365 9.63 13.76 8.83
C LEU A 365 10.14 14.94 9.66
N LEU A 366 9.36 15.46 10.59
CA LEU A 366 9.78 16.53 11.50
C LEU A 366 10.93 16.07 12.42
N ALA A 367 10.89 14.83 12.90
CA ALA A 367 12.00 14.25 13.64
C ALA A 367 13.27 14.16 12.78
N GLN A 368 13.15 13.76 11.52
CA GLN A 368 14.28 13.72 10.59
C GLN A 368 14.84 15.12 10.32
N ILE A 369 13.99 16.14 10.12
CA ILE A 369 14.39 17.54 9.93
C ILE A 369 15.17 18.03 11.16
N ALA A 370 14.69 17.68 12.37
CA ALA A 370 15.37 18.04 13.61
C ALA A 370 16.75 17.35 13.73
N GLU A 371 16.86 16.05 13.36
CA GLU A 371 18.16 15.35 13.32
C GLU A 371 19.13 15.99 12.32
N ASP A 372 18.68 16.34 11.11
CA ASP A 372 19.53 16.95 10.07
C ASP A 372 20.05 18.33 10.51
N ARG A 373 19.29 19.02 11.38
CA ARG A 373 19.70 20.28 12.04
C ARG A 373 20.49 20.07 13.34
N LYS A 374 20.74 18.83 13.73
CA LYS A 374 21.38 18.47 15.01
C LYS A 374 20.57 18.87 16.25
N ASP A 375 19.28 19.14 16.10
CA ASP A 375 18.33 19.35 17.20
C ASP A 375 17.81 17.99 17.68
N THR A 376 18.62 17.36 18.50
CA THR A 376 18.34 16.02 19.01
C THR A 376 17.13 16.01 19.97
N ASP A 377 16.90 17.10 20.73
CA ASP A 377 15.76 17.20 21.64
C ASP A 377 14.46 17.39 20.89
N GLY A 378 14.48 18.21 19.84
CA GLY A 378 13.35 18.35 18.92
C GLY A 378 12.98 17.02 18.24
N ALA A 379 13.98 16.26 17.78
CA ALA A 379 13.76 14.94 17.19
C ALA A 379 13.11 13.96 18.17
N LEU A 380 13.63 13.86 19.39
CA LEU A 380 13.05 13.01 20.45
C LEU A 380 11.64 13.43 20.82
N LYS A 381 11.36 14.75 20.86
CA LYS A 381 10.02 15.27 21.12
C LYS A 381 9.01 14.80 20.07
N TRP A 382 9.34 14.92 18.78
CA TRP A 382 8.46 14.48 17.71
C TRP A 382 8.23 12.97 17.73
N LEU A 383 9.28 12.17 17.91
CA LEU A 383 9.17 10.70 17.98
C LEU A 383 8.34 10.24 19.20
N SER A 384 8.37 10.98 20.31
CA SER A 384 7.59 10.63 21.51
C SER A 384 6.08 10.86 21.37
N GLN A 385 5.65 11.63 20.37
CA GLN A 385 4.23 11.90 20.09
C GLN A 385 3.59 10.84 19.17
N ILE A 386 4.37 9.92 18.62
CA ILE A 386 3.84 8.87 17.74
C ILE A 386 3.21 7.78 18.59
N GLU A 387 1.90 7.63 18.44
CA GLU A 387 1.09 6.65 19.16
C GLU A 387 1.20 5.23 18.50
N PRO A 388 0.79 4.17 19.23
CA PRO A 388 0.76 2.81 18.68
C PRO A 388 -0.01 2.72 17.37
N GLY A 389 0.66 2.24 16.31
CA GLY A 389 0.15 2.14 14.94
C GLY A 389 1.26 1.74 13.98
N GLU A 390 1.04 1.93 12.68
CA GLU A 390 1.93 1.47 11.61
C GLU A 390 3.38 1.96 11.76
N ASN A 391 3.57 3.21 12.19
CA ASN A 391 4.89 3.84 12.31
C ASN A 391 5.50 3.80 13.72
N TYR A 392 4.78 3.25 14.69
CA TYR A 392 5.18 3.27 16.10
C TYR A 392 6.52 2.60 16.35
N LEU A 393 6.69 1.36 15.89
CA LEU A 393 7.94 0.61 16.07
C LEU A 393 9.14 1.35 15.44
N THR A 394 8.95 1.87 14.23
CA THR A 394 9.98 2.67 13.55
C THR A 394 10.38 3.90 14.37
N ALA A 395 9.40 4.58 14.97
CA ALA A 395 9.63 5.74 15.81
C ALA A 395 10.41 5.38 17.09
N GLN A 396 10.05 4.28 17.76
CA GLN A 396 10.75 3.84 18.97
C GLN A 396 12.19 3.40 18.68
N ILE A 397 12.42 2.69 17.58
CA ILE A 397 13.78 2.31 17.14
C ILE A 397 14.61 3.57 16.84
N LYS A 398 14.07 4.54 16.11
CA LYS A 398 14.77 5.82 15.86
C LYS A 398 15.06 6.57 17.16
N ARG A 399 14.11 6.61 18.08
CA ARG A 399 14.27 7.24 19.39
C ARG A 399 15.44 6.60 20.16
N ALA A 400 15.50 5.29 20.22
CA ALA A 400 16.59 4.56 20.85
C ALA A 400 17.94 4.84 20.17
N GLN A 401 18.00 4.86 18.83
CA GLN A 401 19.19 5.22 18.07
C GLN A 401 19.72 6.63 18.41
N ILE A 402 18.82 7.61 18.54
CA ILE A 402 19.18 8.98 18.91
C ILE A 402 19.75 9.02 20.34
N ILE A 403 19.11 8.33 21.29
CA ILE A 403 19.58 8.23 22.69
C ILE A 403 20.97 7.58 22.73
N ALA A 404 21.18 6.49 21.97
CA ALA A 404 22.47 5.81 21.88
C ALA A 404 23.59 6.70 21.30
N LYS A 405 23.29 7.48 20.24
CA LYS A 405 24.24 8.46 19.66
C LYS A 405 24.67 9.55 20.64
N ARG A 406 23.88 9.83 21.69
CA ARG A 406 24.27 10.69 22.82
C ARG A 406 25.19 10.02 23.84
N GLY A 407 25.49 8.73 23.66
CA GLY A 407 26.31 7.92 24.57
C GLY A 407 25.50 7.19 25.65
N ASP A 408 24.19 7.40 25.74
CA ASP A 408 23.32 6.72 26.70
C ASP A 408 22.80 5.39 26.13
N ILE A 409 23.68 4.38 26.10
CA ILE A 409 23.32 3.05 25.63
C ILE A 409 22.30 2.38 26.57
N VAL A 410 22.38 2.64 27.87
CA VAL A 410 21.46 2.05 28.86
C VAL A 410 20.05 2.62 28.67
N GLY A 411 19.92 3.93 28.53
CA GLY A 411 18.66 4.58 28.23
C GLY A 411 18.08 4.15 26.89
N ALA A 412 18.91 3.98 25.85
CA ALA A 412 18.49 3.49 24.54
C ALA A 412 17.89 2.07 24.62
N ARG A 413 18.57 1.14 25.29
CA ARG A 413 18.06 -0.22 25.51
C ARG A 413 16.76 -0.22 26.32
N LYS A 414 16.70 0.59 27.36
CA LYS A 414 15.47 0.74 28.16
C LYS A 414 14.31 1.23 27.28
N ALA A 415 14.53 2.24 26.43
CA ALA A 415 13.49 2.74 25.52
C ALA A 415 12.95 1.65 24.56
N LEU A 416 13.82 0.75 24.09
CA LEU A 416 13.39 -0.42 23.30
C LEU A 416 12.59 -1.41 24.15
N HIS A 417 13.06 -1.77 25.34
CA HIS A 417 12.39 -2.74 26.21
C HIS A 417 11.05 -2.26 26.76
N ASP A 418 10.88 -0.95 26.94
CA ASP A 418 9.62 -0.33 27.35
C ASP A 418 8.58 -0.26 26.21
N THR A 419 8.99 -0.60 24.96
CA THR A 419 8.13 -0.55 23.79
C THR A 419 7.28 -1.82 23.71
N THR A 420 5.96 -1.65 23.68
CA THR A 420 5.04 -2.78 23.50
C THR A 420 5.00 -3.16 22.01
N VAL A 421 5.34 -4.41 21.73
CA VAL A 421 5.30 -5.00 20.38
C VAL A 421 4.55 -6.32 20.41
N SER A 422 4.01 -6.76 19.28
CA SER A 422 3.23 -7.98 19.17
C SER A 422 3.66 -8.84 17.99
N GLY A 423 3.89 -10.12 18.29
CA GLY A 423 4.26 -11.12 17.28
C GLY A 423 5.74 -11.14 16.93
N GLU A 424 6.15 -12.23 16.28
CA GLU A 424 7.54 -12.54 15.98
C GLU A 424 8.26 -11.45 15.17
N ARG A 425 7.56 -10.88 14.19
CA ARG A 425 8.14 -9.87 13.29
C ARG A 425 8.61 -8.62 14.04
N GLU A 426 7.74 -8.03 14.86
CA GLU A 426 8.07 -6.81 15.59
C GLU A 426 9.08 -7.07 16.70
N GLU A 427 8.95 -8.18 17.43
CA GLU A 427 9.92 -8.57 18.45
C GLU A 427 11.31 -8.82 17.86
N SER A 428 11.40 -9.48 16.69
CA SER A 428 12.66 -9.69 15.99
C SER A 428 13.29 -8.37 15.56
N GLN A 429 12.49 -7.42 15.05
CA GLN A 429 12.98 -6.10 14.66
C GLN A 429 13.52 -5.32 15.86
N MET A 430 12.90 -5.44 17.03
CA MET A 430 13.40 -4.84 18.26
C MET A 430 14.72 -5.42 18.70
N LEU A 431 14.86 -6.74 18.68
CA LEU A 431 16.10 -7.45 19.02
C LEU A 431 17.25 -7.08 18.05
N LEU A 432 16.95 -7.00 16.76
CA LEU A 432 17.90 -6.54 15.74
C LEU A 432 18.33 -5.09 15.98
N ALA A 433 17.39 -4.22 16.32
CA ALA A 433 17.69 -2.82 16.65
C ALA A 433 18.58 -2.72 17.89
N GLU A 434 18.30 -3.47 18.95
CA GLU A 434 19.12 -3.51 20.16
C GLU A 434 20.54 -4.06 19.86
N ALA A 435 20.63 -5.13 19.10
CA ALA A 435 21.91 -5.71 18.71
C ALA A 435 22.74 -4.74 17.86
N GLN A 436 22.07 -3.99 16.96
CA GLN A 436 22.72 -2.95 16.15
C GLN A 436 23.27 -1.82 17.03
N LEU A 437 22.48 -1.29 17.99
CA LEU A 437 22.93 -0.26 18.91
C LEU A 437 24.17 -0.69 19.70
N LEU A 438 24.19 -1.93 20.17
CA LEU A 438 25.32 -2.49 20.91
C LEU A 438 26.54 -2.67 20.02
N ARG A 439 26.36 -3.11 18.77
CA ARG A 439 27.42 -3.22 17.77
C ARG A 439 28.05 -1.87 17.45
N ASP A 440 27.22 -0.84 17.24
CA ASP A 440 27.67 0.52 16.94
C ASP A 440 28.42 1.15 18.12
N ALA A 441 28.07 0.76 19.35
CA ALA A 441 28.78 1.12 20.58
C ALA A 441 30.01 0.23 20.86
N ASN A 442 30.41 -0.64 19.93
CA ASN A 442 31.50 -1.65 20.07
C ASN A 442 31.30 -2.62 21.26
N ARG A 443 30.06 -2.85 21.70
CA ARG A 443 29.71 -3.81 22.76
C ARG A 443 29.32 -5.16 22.15
N LEU A 444 30.28 -5.77 21.40
CA LEU A 444 30.01 -6.94 20.56
C LEU A 444 29.50 -8.14 21.36
N GLN A 445 30.07 -8.38 22.56
CA GLN A 445 29.66 -9.53 23.40
C GLN A 445 28.20 -9.42 23.84
N GLU A 446 27.76 -8.22 24.25
CA GLU A 446 26.37 -7.99 24.64
C GLU A 446 25.42 -8.08 23.43
N SER A 447 25.85 -7.61 22.26
CA SER A 447 25.10 -7.79 21.02
C SER A 447 24.87 -9.28 20.71
N LEU A 448 25.92 -10.12 20.87
CA LEU A 448 25.79 -11.58 20.71
C LEU A 448 24.82 -12.20 21.71
N GLU A 449 24.81 -11.74 22.96
CA GLU A 449 23.89 -12.25 23.98
C GLU A 449 22.43 -11.93 23.64
N VAL A 450 22.15 -10.72 23.17
CA VAL A 450 20.82 -10.31 22.69
C VAL A 450 20.37 -11.19 21.52
N LEU A 451 21.24 -11.37 20.52
CA LEU A 451 20.95 -12.20 19.35
C LEU A 451 20.77 -13.68 19.71
N LYS A 452 21.59 -14.24 20.61
CA LYS A 452 21.42 -15.61 21.12
C LYS A 452 20.11 -15.79 21.87
N ALA A 453 19.70 -14.81 22.68
CA ALA A 453 18.41 -14.83 23.36
C ALA A 453 17.26 -14.77 22.35
N GLY A 454 17.36 -13.93 21.32
CA GLY A 454 16.41 -13.87 20.22
C GLY A 454 16.29 -15.19 19.46
N LEU A 455 17.43 -15.82 19.11
CA LEU A 455 17.47 -17.11 18.41
C LEU A 455 16.98 -18.28 19.27
N LYS A 456 17.03 -18.17 20.60
CA LYS A 456 16.37 -19.14 21.49
C LYS A 456 14.84 -19.06 21.38
N LYS A 457 14.30 -17.85 21.18
CA LYS A 457 12.87 -17.61 21.02
C LYS A 457 12.39 -17.88 19.58
N PHE A 458 13.17 -17.42 18.61
CA PHE A 458 12.87 -17.48 17.16
C PHE A 458 14.00 -18.21 16.41
N PRO A 459 14.12 -19.53 16.55
CA PRO A 459 15.29 -20.28 16.09
C PRO A 459 15.45 -20.37 14.56
N GLU A 460 14.40 -20.04 13.80
CA GLU A 460 14.39 -20.09 12.33
C GLU A 460 14.34 -18.70 11.69
N ASN A 461 14.44 -17.65 12.49
CA ASN A 461 14.45 -16.29 11.97
C ASN A 461 15.79 -15.99 11.28
N THR A 462 15.74 -15.86 9.96
CA THR A 462 16.94 -15.69 9.11
C THR A 462 17.66 -14.37 9.33
N ASP A 463 16.94 -13.31 9.72
CA ASP A 463 17.55 -12.00 9.96
C ASP A 463 18.35 -12.01 11.27
N LEU A 464 17.80 -12.61 12.33
CA LEU A 464 18.51 -12.81 13.59
C LEU A 464 19.73 -13.73 13.40
N LEU A 465 19.59 -14.80 12.60
CA LEU A 465 20.72 -15.70 12.27
C LEU A 465 21.82 -14.95 11.52
N TYR A 466 21.44 -14.08 10.58
CA TYR A 466 22.41 -13.32 9.79
C TYR A 466 23.17 -12.30 10.64
N ASP A 467 22.46 -11.50 11.43
CA ASP A 467 23.08 -10.52 12.33
C ASP A 467 23.96 -11.22 13.40
N HIS A 468 23.50 -12.36 13.94
CA HIS A 468 24.32 -13.18 14.84
C HIS A 468 25.62 -13.64 14.17
N ALA A 469 25.56 -14.08 12.91
CA ALA A 469 26.74 -14.49 12.17
C ALA A 469 27.72 -13.32 11.98
N MET A 470 27.23 -12.14 11.59
CA MET A 470 28.08 -10.95 11.36
C MET A 470 28.73 -10.44 12.65
N VAL A 471 28.01 -10.46 13.78
CA VAL A 471 28.60 -10.07 15.08
C VAL A 471 29.56 -11.13 15.61
N ALA A 472 29.26 -12.42 15.40
CA ALA A 472 30.14 -13.53 15.75
C ALA A 472 31.47 -13.47 14.98
N GLU A 473 31.42 -13.15 13.67
CA GLU A 473 32.63 -12.94 12.86
C GLU A 473 33.51 -11.82 13.42
N LYS A 474 32.90 -10.63 13.68
CA LYS A 474 33.63 -9.50 14.28
C LYS A 474 34.21 -9.82 15.66
N SER A 475 33.62 -10.79 16.36
CA SER A 475 34.09 -11.28 17.67
C SER A 475 35.02 -12.46 17.57
N ASN A 476 35.48 -12.85 16.36
CA ASN A 476 36.30 -14.02 16.07
C ASN A 476 35.67 -15.36 16.52
N GLN A 477 34.33 -15.43 16.68
CA GLN A 477 33.60 -16.67 17.00
C GLN A 477 33.14 -17.36 15.70
N TYR A 478 34.12 -17.83 14.92
CA TYR A 478 33.90 -18.33 13.56
C TYR A 478 33.01 -19.58 13.48
N GLU A 479 33.05 -20.45 14.48
CA GLU A 479 32.16 -21.63 14.53
C GLU A 479 30.71 -21.23 14.69
N ALA A 480 30.45 -20.23 15.52
CA ALA A 480 29.09 -19.70 15.71
C ALA A 480 28.57 -18.98 14.47
N MET A 481 29.44 -18.19 13.80
CA MET A 481 29.14 -17.57 12.51
C MET A 481 28.77 -18.63 11.47
N GLU A 482 29.61 -19.63 11.27
CA GLU A 482 29.42 -20.68 10.28
C GLU A 482 28.13 -21.47 10.54
N ALA A 483 27.84 -21.83 11.80
CA ALA A 483 26.63 -22.55 12.18
C ALA A 483 25.34 -21.74 11.80
N SER A 484 25.35 -20.43 12.06
CA SER A 484 24.22 -19.56 11.71
C SER A 484 24.04 -19.43 10.20
N LEU A 485 25.10 -19.18 9.44
CA LEU A 485 25.03 -19.06 7.98
C LEU A 485 24.60 -20.36 7.30
N ARG A 486 25.11 -21.52 7.77
CA ARG A 486 24.67 -22.82 7.25
C ARG A 486 23.18 -23.08 7.55
N LYS A 487 22.70 -22.65 8.70
CA LYS A 487 21.29 -22.76 9.04
C LYS A 487 20.42 -21.89 8.11
N ILE A 488 20.85 -20.66 7.80
CA ILE A 488 20.17 -19.82 6.80
C ILE A 488 20.11 -20.53 5.44
N MET A 489 21.22 -21.14 5.00
CA MET A 489 21.26 -21.87 3.72
C MET A 489 20.30 -23.06 3.66
N GLN A 490 19.99 -23.69 4.81
CA GLN A 490 19.00 -24.77 4.92
C GLN A 490 17.58 -24.22 4.87
N LEU A 491 17.30 -23.12 5.61
CA LEU A 491 15.97 -22.51 5.71
C LEU A 491 15.58 -21.74 4.44
N ALA A 492 16.55 -21.05 3.85
CA ALA A 492 16.38 -20.20 2.68
C ALA A 492 17.47 -20.48 1.62
N PRO A 493 17.38 -21.57 0.84
CA PRO A 493 18.41 -21.97 -0.14
C PRO A 493 18.68 -20.96 -1.25
N SER A 494 17.82 -19.96 -1.43
CA SER A 494 17.99 -18.85 -2.37
C SER A 494 18.65 -17.61 -1.77
N ASN A 495 18.97 -17.63 -0.47
CA ASN A 495 19.63 -16.50 0.19
C ASN A 495 21.10 -16.42 -0.20
N HIS A 496 21.41 -15.66 -1.23
CA HIS A 496 22.77 -15.48 -1.76
C HIS A 496 23.71 -14.81 -0.76
N HIS A 497 23.19 -13.97 0.16
CA HIS A 497 24.02 -13.30 1.17
C HIS A 497 24.67 -14.30 2.14
N ALA A 498 23.96 -15.35 2.56
CA ALA A 498 24.51 -16.35 3.46
C ALA A 498 25.66 -17.14 2.81
N TYR A 499 25.51 -17.52 1.54
CA TYR A 499 26.57 -18.19 0.79
C TYR A 499 27.78 -17.27 0.60
N ASN A 500 27.53 -16.01 0.22
CA ASN A 500 28.61 -15.04 0.02
C ASN A 500 29.38 -14.76 1.33
N ALA A 501 28.66 -14.51 2.42
CA ALA A 501 29.28 -14.21 3.71
C ALA A 501 30.18 -15.33 4.21
N LEU A 502 29.70 -16.59 4.16
CA LEU A 502 30.55 -17.72 4.55
C LEU A 502 31.72 -17.91 3.60
N GLY A 503 31.49 -17.85 2.30
CA GLY A 503 32.53 -18.01 1.30
C GLY A 503 33.63 -16.94 1.42
N TYR A 504 33.23 -15.68 1.60
CA TYR A 504 34.15 -14.55 1.78
C TYR A 504 35.00 -14.72 3.08
N SER A 505 34.36 -15.06 4.21
CA SER A 505 35.04 -15.27 5.47
C SER A 505 36.09 -16.41 5.40
N LEU A 506 35.79 -17.49 4.68
CA LEU A 506 36.76 -18.57 4.44
C LEU A 506 37.91 -18.11 3.55
N ALA A 507 37.59 -17.33 2.48
CA ALA A 507 38.61 -16.81 1.55
C ALA A 507 39.54 -15.80 2.25
N GLU A 508 39.00 -14.90 3.08
CA GLU A 508 39.75 -13.90 3.82
C GLU A 508 40.75 -14.57 4.78
N ARG A 509 40.31 -15.59 5.50
CA ARG A 509 41.14 -16.38 6.41
C ARG A 509 42.08 -17.38 5.70
N ASN A 510 41.99 -17.47 4.37
CA ASN A 510 42.78 -18.39 3.54
C ASN A 510 42.65 -19.86 3.94
N ILE A 511 41.42 -20.31 4.27
CA ILE A 511 41.11 -21.68 4.67
C ILE A 511 39.99 -22.25 3.82
N ARG A 512 39.99 -23.55 3.55
CA ARG A 512 38.94 -24.26 2.80
C ARG A 512 38.56 -23.54 1.50
N LEU A 513 39.59 -23.12 0.71
CA LEU A 513 39.39 -22.25 -0.48
C LEU A 513 38.49 -22.88 -1.55
N ASP A 514 38.48 -24.20 -1.73
CA ASP A 514 37.62 -24.90 -2.67
C ASP A 514 36.14 -24.81 -2.25
N GLU A 515 35.89 -24.94 -0.95
CA GLU A 515 34.54 -24.73 -0.41
C GLU A 515 34.13 -23.26 -0.52
N ALA A 516 35.02 -22.33 -0.20
CA ALA A 516 34.78 -20.90 -0.35
C ALA A 516 34.39 -20.55 -1.79
N PHE A 517 35.13 -21.07 -2.76
CA PHE A 517 34.82 -20.88 -4.19
C PHE A 517 33.42 -21.42 -4.55
N THR A 518 33.10 -22.63 -4.07
CA THR A 518 31.80 -23.25 -4.34
C THR A 518 30.63 -22.44 -3.77
N LEU A 519 30.79 -21.89 -2.57
CA LEU A 519 29.79 -21.05 -1.91
C LEU A 519 29.60 -19.72 -2.65
N ILE A 520 30.71 -19.04 -3.00
CA ILE A 520 30.64 -17.77 -3.74
C ILE A 520 30.09 -17.97 -5.16
N ASP A 521 30.46 -19.06 -5.85
CA ASP A 521 29.93 -19.43 -7.16
C ASP A 521 28.41 -19.64 -7.10
N LYS A 522 27.92 -20.30 -6.03
CA LYS A 522 26.49 -20.44 -5.80
C LYS A 522 25.82 -19.10 -5.55
N ALA A 523 26.43 -18.24 -4.75
CA ALA A 523 25.92 -16.87 -4.52
C ALA A 523 25.84 -16.08 -5.82
N LEU A 524 26.91 -16.15 -6.65
CA LEU A 524 26.96 -15.45 -7.94
C LEU A 524 25.91 -15.97 -8.94
N LYS A 525 25.61 -17.27 -8.95
CA LYS A 525 24.52 -17.83 -9.77
C LYS A 525 23.15 -17.35 -9.34
N LEU A 526 22.95 -17.06 -8.04
CA LEU A 526 21.70 -16.52 -7.50
C LEU A 526 21.57 -15.02 -7.75
N ALA A 527 22.67 -14.28 -7.76
CA ALA A 527 22.72 -12.82 -7.96
C ALA A 527 23.92 -12.43 -8.85
N PRO A 528 23.86 -12.61 -10.18
CA PRO A 528 25.00 -12.50 -11.09
C PRO A 528 25.56 -11.09 -11.28
N ASP A 529 24.79 -10.05 -10.96
CA ASP A 529 25.17 -8.65 -11.09
C ASP A 529 25.35 -7.92 -9.74
N ASP A 530 25.44 -8.69 -8.64
CA ASP A 530 25.75 -8.11 -7.34
C ASP A 530 27.25 -7.78 -7.24
N PRO A 531 27.63 -6.49 -7.08
CA PRO A 531 29.02 -6.06 -7.08
C PRO A 531 29.83 -6.62 -5.90
N PHE A 532 29.20 -6.89 -4.75
CA PHE A 532 29.89 -7.43 -3.58
C PHE A 532 30.14 -8.94 -3.72
N ILE A 533 29.25 -9.67 -4.40
CA ILE A 533 29.48 -11.09 -4.71
C ILE A 533 30.55 -11.23 -5.79
N LEU A 534 30.56 -10.34 -6.78
CA LEU A 534 31.62 -10.27 -7.78
C LEU A 534 32.99 -9.94 -7.17
N ASP A 535 33.02 -9.04 -6.19
CA ASP A 535 34.22 -8.74 -5.40
C ASP A 535 34.71 -9.98 -4.65
N SER A 536 33.82 -10.66 -3.92
CA SER A 536 34.12 -11.91 -3.23
C SER A 536 34.63 -13.01 -4.18
N MET A 537 34.03 -13.09 -5.40
CA MET A 537 34.51 -14.02 -6.45
C MET A 537 35.92 -13.65 -6.89
N GLY A 538 36.20 -12.40 -7.14
CA GLY A 538 37.52 -11.93 -7.49
C GLY A 538 38.55 -12.17 -6.37
N TRP A 539 38.15 -11.96 -5.13
CA TRP A 539 38.98 -12.19 -3.97
C TRP A 539 39.35 -13.69 -3.81
N ILE A 540 38.38 -14.61 -3.88
CA ILE A 540 38.68 -16.06 -3.82
C ILE A 540 39.52 -16.52 -5.01
N GLN A 541 39.30 -15.98 -6.22
CA GLN A 541 40.13 -16.28 -7.37
C GLN A 541 41.57 -15.82 -7.16
N PHE A 542 41.79 -14.66 -6.54
CA PHE A 542 43.09 -14.16 -6.15
C PHE A 542 43.78 -15.10 -5.14
N ARG A 543 43.07 -15.52 -4.08
CA ARG A 543 43.58 -16.46 -3.07
C ARG A 543 43.94 -17.82 -3.68
N LEU A 544 43.26 -18.24 -4.75
CA LEU A 544 43.58 -19.45 -5.52
C LEU A 544 44.68 -19.24 -6.58
N GLY A 545 45.29 -18.06 -6.68
CA GLY A 545 46.32 -17.73 -7.66
C GLY A 545 45.84 -17.51 -9.07
N LYS A 546 44.52 -17.42 -9.32
CA LYS A 546 43.91 -17.21 -10.62
C LYS A 546 43.83 -15.70 -10.96
N LEU A 547 45.03 -15.06 -11.08
CA LEU A 547 45.15 -13.61 -11.16
C LEU A 547 44.37 -12.93 -12.34
N LYS A 548 44.22 -13.64 -13.47
CA LYS A 548 43.48 -13.08 -14.64
C LYS A 548 41.98 -13.04 -14.37
N ASP A 549 41.47 -14.13 -13.80
CA ASP A 549 40.03 -14.23 -13.49
C ASP A 549 39.68 -13.27 -12.35
N ALA A 550 40.53 -13.17 -11.33
CA ALA A 550 40.41 -12.24 -10.22
C ALA A 550 40.28 -10.78 -10.71
N GLU A 551 41.20 -10.35 -11.59
CA GLU A 551 41.12 -9.00 -12.18
C GLU A 551 39.82 -8.78 -12.95
N ALA A 552 39.38 -9.76 -13.75
CA ALA A 552 38.16 -9.63 -14.54
C ALA A 552 36.92 -9.47 -13.64
N SER A 553 36.80 -10.29 -12.59
CA SER A 553 35.71 -10.23 -11.63
C SER A 553 35.69 -8.91 -10.85
N LEU A 554 36.85 -8.46 -10.35
CA LEU A 554 36.99 -7.22 -9.59
C LEU A 554 36.77 -5.96 -10.44
N ARG A 555 37.21 -5.95 -11.68
CA ARG A 555 36.90 -4.83 -12.60
C ARG A 555 35.40 -4.72 -12.85
N ARG A 556 34.73 -5.83 -13.11
CA ARG A 556 33.28 -5.84 -13.27
C ARG A 556 32.57 -5.35 -12.01
N ALA A 557 33.00 -5.82 -10.83
CA ALA A 557 32.47 -5.35 -9.55
C ALA A 557 32.64 -3.82 -9.40
N TYR A 558 33.82 -3.31 -9.71
CA TYR A 558 34.14 -1.89 -9.59
C TYR A 558 33.42 -1.02 -10.61
N GLU A 559 33.19 -1.52 -11.84
CA GLU A 559 32.37 -0.85 -12.86
C GLU A 559 30.92 -0.71 -12.42
N LEU A 560 30.35 -1.75 -11.83
CA LEU A 560 28.99 -1.71 -11.31
C LEU A 560 28.87 -0.81 -10.08
N ARG A 561 29.89 -0.83 -9.22
CA ARG A 561 29.95 -0.01 -8.00
C ARG A 561 31.38 0.39 -7.67
N PRO A 562 31.75 1.65 -7.88
CA PRO A 562 33.07 2.16 -7.48
C PRO A 562 33.18 2.30 -5.95
N ASP A 563 33.34 1.18 -5.26
CA ASP A 563 33.46 1.08 -3.80
C ASP A 563 34.93 1.01 -3.36
N VAL A 564 35.25 1.46 -2.13
CA VAL A 564 36.63 1.53 -1.61
C VAL A 564 37.19 0.15 -1.29
N GLU A 565 36.38 -0.78 -0.81
CA GLU A 565 36.82 -2.15 -0.53
C GLU A 565 37.12 -2.91 -1.82
N ILE A 566 36.23 -2.77 -2.82
CA ILE A 566 36.45 -3.35 -4.15
C ILE A 566 37.73 -2.77 -4.78
N ALA A 567 37.96 -1.47 -4.60
CA ALA A 567 39.20 -0.82 -5.07
C ALA A 567 40.45 -1.36 -4.33
N ALA A 568 40.34 -1.64 -3.05
CA ALA A 568 41.45 -2.22 -2.28
C ALA A 568 41.82 -3.61 -2.83
N HIS A 569 40.85 -4.50 -3.05
CA HIS A 569 41.06 -5.83 -3.60
C HIS A 569 41.57 -5.79 -5.06
N LEU A 570 40.96 -4.98 -5.92
CA LEU A 570 41.43 -4.84 -7.32
C LEU A 570 42.84 -4.29 -7.38
N GLY A 571 43.13 -3.26 -6.58
CA GLY A 571 44.46 -2.68 -6.52
C GLY A 571 45.53 -3.71 -6.06
N GLU A 572 45.20 -4.58 -5.12
CA GLU A 572 46.12 -5.65 -4.69
C GLU A 572 46.38 -6.66 -5.80
N VAL A 573 45.37 -7.09 -6.53
CA VAL A 573 45.53 -7.99 -7.69
C VAL A 573 46.41 -7.33 -8.76
N LEU A 574 46.17 -6.04 -9.08
CA LEU A 574 46.99 -5.29 -10.04
C LEU A 574 48.44 -5.16 -9.56
N TRP A 575 48.65 -4.90 -8.28
CA TRP A 575 49.97 -4.79 -7.68
C TRP A 575 50.77 -6.11 -7.81
N VAL A 576 50.16 -7.23 -7.47
CA VAL A 576 50.80 -8.56 -7.60
C VAL A 576 51.05 -8.91 -9.05
N LYS A 577 50.22 -8.46 -10.00
CA LYS A 577 50.48 -8.62 -11.45
C LYS A 577 51.58 -7.70 -12.00
N GLY A 578 52.15 -6.83 -11.18
CA GLY A 578 53.17 -5.87 -11.60
C GLY A 578 52.63 -4.56 -12.18
N GLN A 579 51.32 -4.35 -12.24
CA GLN A 579 50.66 -3.13 -12.71
C GLN A 579 50.59 -2.07 -11.59
N LYS A 580 51.79 -1.74 -11.05
CA LYS A 580 51.91 -0.95 -9.81
C LYS A 580 51.38 0.48 -9.96
N ALA A 581 51.53 1.11 -11.12
CA ALA A 581 51.05 2.47 -11.37
C ALA A 581 49.49 2.54 -11.33
N ASP A 582 48.84 1.54 -11.94
CA ASP A 582 47.36 1.47 -11.95
C ASP A 582 46.82 1.20 -10.55
N ALA A 583 47.46 0.28 -9.80
CA ALA A 583 47.10 -0.01 -8.41
C ALA A 583 47.21 1.24 -7.52
N GLN A 584 48.33 1.98 -7.60
CA GLN A 584 48.51 3.21 -6.83
C GLN A 584 47.51 4.28 -7.17
N LYS A 585 47.19 4.45 -8.46
CA LYS A 585 46.15 5.42 -8.90
C LYS A 585 44.80 5.04 -8.28
N LEU A 586 44.37 3.79 -8.41
CA LEU A 586 43.12 3.29 -7.87
C LEU A 586 43.03 3.48 -6.36
N TRP A 587 44.07 3.18 -5.62
CA TRP A 587 44.11 3.35 -4.16
C TRP A 587 44.12 4.81 -3.72
N ARG A 588 44.77 5.74 -4.45
CA ARG A 588 44.68 7.19 -4.17
C ARG A 588 43.24 7.70 -4.36
N ASP A 589 42.59 7.28 -5.43
CA ASP A 589 41.20 7.64 -5.69
C ASP A 589 40.27 7.09 -4.57
N ALA A 590 40.52 5.85 -4.13
CA ALA A 590 39.78 5.23 -3.03
C ALA A 590 40.06 5.94 -1.68
N GLN A 591 41.33 6.27 -1.38
CA GLN A 591 41.72 6.98 -0.16
C GLN A 591 41.11 8.38 -0.08
N THR A 592 40.92 9.04 -1.21
CA THR A 592 40.24 10.34 -1.27
C THR A 592 38.76 10.23 -0.90
N LYS A 593 38.11 9.10 -1.24
CA LYS A 593 36.69 8.85 -0.93
C LYS A 593 36.47 8.48 0.53
N ASP A 594 37.32 7.58 1.07
CA ASP A 594 37.27 7.14 2.47
C ASP A 594 38.68 6.90 3.00
N PRO A 595 39.31 7.94 3.61
CA PRO A 595 40.65 7.84 4.19
C PRO A 595 40.75 6.87 5.37
N GLN A 596 39.62 6.49 5.96
CA GLN A 596 39.58 5.67 7.18
C GLN A 596 39.25 4.20 6.91
N ASN A 597 39.03 3.82 5.65
CA ASN A 597 38.66 2.45 5.29
C ASN A 597 39.72 1.43 5.78
N ASP A 598 39.28 0.47 6.58
CA ASP A 598 40.15 -0.52 7.23
C ASP A 598 40.77 -1.50 6.23
N THR A 599 40.00 -1.94 5.21
CA THR A 599 40.49 -2.86 4.17
C THR A 599 41.60 -2.23 3.34
N LEU A 600 41.42 -0.97 2.94
CA LEU A 600 42.45 -0.23 2.19
C LEU A 600 43.71 -0.03 3.03
N LYS A 601 43.57 0.42 4.29
CA LYS A 601 44.70 0.63 5.20
C LYS A 601 45.48 -0.62 5.46
N SER A 602 44.81 -1.73 5.76
CA SER A 602 45.44 -3.03 6.01
C SER A 602 46.15 -3.56 4.78
N THR A 603 45.57 -3.38 3.60
CA THR A 603 46.20 -3.77 2.33
C THR A 603 47.46 -2.97 2.05
N LEU A 604 47.41 -1.64 2.17
CA LEU A 604 48.58 -0.77 1.97
C LEU A 604 49.69 -1.06 2.97
N ALA A 605 49.34 -1.26 4.24
CA ALA A 605 50.31 -1.60 5.31
C ALA A 605 51.01 -2.96 5.06
N ARG A 606 50.22 -3.98 4.69
CA ARG A 606 50.73 -5.31 4.39
C ARG A 606 51.68 -5.34 3.18
N LEU A 607 51.40 -4.53 2.17
CA LEU A 607 52.20 -4.42 0.95
C LEU A 607 53.32 -3.39 1.06
N ASN A 608 53.46 -2.70 2.20
CA ASN A 608 54.44 -1.60 2.42
C ASN A 608 54.34 -0.51 1.32
N VAL A 609 53.11 -0.11 0.97
CA VAL A 609 52.87 0.91 -0.04
C VAL A 609 52.55 2.24 0.62
N ASN A 610 53.31 3.28 0.27
CA ASN A 610 52.99 4.69 0.54
C ASN A 610 52.45 5.33 -0.73
N LEU A 611 51.25 5.89 -0.66
CA LEU A 611 50.53 6.51 -1.79
C LEU A 611 50.93 7.96 -2.03
#